data_5fba14ab4afe4ad9f97171bf136d7be6
#
_entry.id   5fba14ab4afe4ad9f97171bf136d7be6
#
_cell.length_a   1.000
_cell.length_b   1.000
_cell.length_c   1.000
_cell.angle_alpha   90.00
_cell.angle_beta   90.00
_cell.angle_gamma   90.00
#
_symmetry.space_group_name_H-M   'P 1'
#
loop_
_entity.id
_entity.type
_entity.pdbx_description
1 polymer ?
#
loop_
_entity_poly.entity_id
_entity_poly.type
_entity_poly.pdbx_seq_one_letter_code
_entity_poly.pdbx_strand_id
1 'polypeptide(L)'
;MQRPGILRLGASVLALAVLALLLWPAPFHAQAWQPAPLPPLHFIDDLGTAALWGRGEIRGPEDVAVDARGRVYTGLADGRIVRLDGLHVQTLARTGGRPLGLILADPRHLIVCDAWRGLLRVGLDGRVEVLSHAAEGLPFGFTDDLDIAADGRVYFSDASSRWHQPDYMMDLLEGHPYGRLLVYDPKTGQTHTLLRGLYFANGVAVTPDGRAVLVVESFRYRIRRYWLQGPMAGQSDIFADNLPGIPDNIDVDAAGHVWVALPTPRRFDIDLMMASRWLRERTALLPAWLRPGPARVGLLAELDAQGHLLHLHRDAQGDHLRMITSVLPDHDRLIIGSLENDRVGVLPLPRH
;
A
#
# COMPACT_ATOMS: atom_id res chain seq x y z
N MET A 1 32.51 38.32 20.98
CA MET A 1 32.17 37.75 22.31
C MET A 1 30.82 37.13 22.25
N GLN A 2 30.73 35.79 22.13
CA GLN A 2 29.46 35.07 22.17
C GLN A 2 28.90 35.10 23.60
N ARG A 3 27.63 35.48 23.75
CA ARG A 3 26.98 35.65 25.05
C ARG A 3 26.75 34.27 25.71
N PRO A 4 27.42 33.93 26.82
CA PRO A 4 27.31 32.60 27.45
C PRO A 4 25.91 32.27 27.98
N GLY A 5 25.03 33.26 28.13
CA GLY A 5 23.65 33.07 28.58
C GLY A 5 22.73 32.40 27.54
N ILE A 6 22.91 32.69 26.25
CA ILE A 6 22.05 32.11 25.17
C ILE A 6 22.34 30.61 25.00
N LEU A 7 23.61 30.20 25.07
CA LEU A 7 24.02 28.80 25.03
C LEU A 7 23.49 28.00 26.23
N ARG A 8 23.48 28.55 27.41
CA ARG A 8 22.94 27.88 28.63
C ARG A 8 21.43 27.74 28.56
N LEU A 9 20.73 28.78 28.10
CA LEU A 9 19.27 28.73 27.92
C LEU A 9 18.88 27.67 26.87
N GLY A 10 19.58 27.63 25.75
CA GLY A 10 19.36 26.61 24.70
C GLY A 10 19.58 25.18 25.19
N ALA A 11 20.66 24.93 25.95
CA ALA A 11 20.96 23.64 26.56
C ALA A 11 19.87 23.20 27.57
N SER A 12 19.37 24.13 28.39
CA SER A 12 18.31 23.87 29.36
C SER A 12 16.97 23.51 28.67
N VAL A 13 16.61 24.24 27.62
CA VAL A 13 15.40 23.96 26.82
C VAL A 13 15.49 22.58 26.14
N LEU A 14 16.65 22.26 25.58
CA LEU A 14 16.88 20.95 24.99
C LEU A 14 16.78 19.81 26.03
N ALA A 15 17.39 19.99 27.20
CA ALA A 15 17.34 19.02 28.29
C ALA A 15 15.90 18.80 28.78
N LEU A 16 15.08 19.83 28.88
CA LEU A 16 13.68 19.75 29.26
C LEU A 16 12.85 19.04 28.16
N ALA A 17 13.11 19.33 26.91
CA ALA A 17 12.44 18.65 25.78
C ALA A 17 12.77 17.16 25.74
N VAL A 18 14.03 16.78 25.96
CA VAL A 18 14.45 15.38 26.08
C VAL A 18 13.79 14.71 27.28
N LEU A 19 13.78 15.35 28.44
CA LEU A 19 13.14 14.83 29.65
C LEU A 19 11.64 14.65 29.44
N ALA A 20 10.96 15.60 28.80
CA ALA A 20 9.56 15.49 28.45
C ALA A 20 9.32 14.30 27.49
N LEU A 21 10.15 14.13 26.46
CA LEU A 21 10.06 12.98 25.55
C LEU A 21 10.23 11.65 26.28
N LEU A 22 11.12 11.57 27.27
CA LEU A 22 11.38 10.36 28.05
C LEU A 22 10.26 10.01 29.02
N LEU A 23 9.63 11.02 29.65
CA LEU A 23 8.67 10.85 30.74
C LEU A 23 7.22 10.99 30.31
N TRP A 24 6.93 11.60 29.14
CA TRP A 24 5.57 11.79 28.68
C TRP A 24 4.91 10.44 28.35
N PRO A 25 3.64 10.22 28.76
CA PRO A 25 2.95 9.00 28.43
C PRO A 25 2.78 8.85 26.91
N ALA A 26 3.06 7.66 26.39
CA ALA A 26 2.82 7.37 24.99
C ALA A 26 1.31 7.33 24.66
N PRO A 27 0.90 7.65 23.43
CA PRO A 27 -0.52 7.65 23.03
C PRO A 27 -1.14 6.24 22.98
N PHE A 28 -0.31 5.20 23.06
CA PHE A 28 -0.70 3.79 23.01
C PHE A 28 0.36 2.90 23.67
N HIS A 29 0.04 1.61 23.82
CA HIS A 29 0.98 0.57 24.21
C HIS A 29 1.44 -0.20 22.98
N ALA A 30 2.66 0.05 22.53
CA ALA A 30 3.18 -0.58 21.33
C ALA A 30 3.46 -2.08 21.53
N GLN A 31 3.23 -2.85 20.48
CA GLN A 31 3.61 -4.27 20.40
C GLN A 31 4.96 -4.40 19.68
N ALA A 32 5.98 -4.89 20.40
CA ALA A 32 7.27 -5.16 19.78
C ALA A 32 7.21 -6.37 18.85
N TRP A 33 7.95 -6.29 17.74
CA TRP A 33 8.13 -7.39 16.81
C TRP A 33 9.52 -7.30 16.18
N GLN A 34 10.23 -8.41 16.15
CA GLN A 34 11.55 -8.48 15.54
C GLN A 34 11.45 -9.24 14.22
N PRO A 35 11.69 -8.57 13.09
CA PRO A 35 11.74 -9.23 11.79
C PRO A 35 12.97 -10.15 11.68
N ALA A 36 12.85 -11.24 10.93
CA ALA A 36 13.98 -12.11 10.62
C ALA A 36 15.04 -11.35 9.79
N PRO A 37 16.33 -11.70 9.90
CA PRO A 37 17.39 -11.13 9.05
C PRO A 37 17.08 -11.35 7.57
N LEU A 38 17.44 -10.37 6.72
CA LEU A 38 17.37 -10.54 5.27
C LEU A 38 18.53 -11.39 4.77
N PRO A 39 18.30 -12.28 3.78
CA PRO A 39 19.37 -12.88 3.00
C PRO A 39 20.08 -11.81 2.14
N PRO A 40 21.23 -12.12 1.54
CA PRO A 40 21.83 -11.28 0.50
C PRO A 40 20.84 -11.03 -0.64
N LEU A 41 20.70 -9.77 -1.05
CA LEU A 41 19.75 -9.34 -2.08
C LEU A 41 20.50 -8.98 -3.36
N HIS A 42 19.92 -9.33 -4.50
CA HIS A 42 20.39 -8.96 -5.83
C HIS A 42 19.35 -8.07 -6.49
N PHE A 43 19.80 -6.95 -7.07
CA PHE A 43 18.90 -5.96 -7.66
C PHE A 43 19.17 -5.82 -9.17
N ILE A 44 18.10 -5.61 -9.92
CA ILE A 44 18.10 -5.21 -11.33
C ILE A 44 17.80 -3.71 -11.37
N ASP A 45 18.76 -2.90 -11.83
CA ASP A 45 18.60 -1.43 -11.88
C ASP A 45 17.96 -1.01 -13.22
N ASP A 46 16.69 -1.31 -13.42
CA ASP A 46 15.93 -1.10 -14.67
C ASP A 46 14.78 -0.11 -14.57
N LEU A 47 14.27 0.19 -13.37
CA LEU A 47 13.15 1.10 -13.19
C LEU A 47 13.41 2.52 -13.70
N GLY A 48 14.69 2.93 -13.80
CA GLY A 48 15.11 4.18 -14.41
C GLY A 48 14.85 4.28 -15.93
N THR A 49 14.49 3.17 -16.60
CA THR A 49 14.19 3.13 -18.04
C THR A 49 12.69 3.24 -18.36
N ALA A 50 11.81 3.24 -17.35
CA ALA A 50 10.37 3.31 -17.55
C ALA A 50 9.97 4.61 -18.28
N ALA A 51 9.03 4.53 -19.22
CA ALA A 51 8.37 5.69 -19.78
C ALA A 51 7.50 6.36 -18.70
N LEU A 52 7.42 7.69 -18.70
CA LEU A 52 6.72 8.46 -17.67
C LEU A 52 5.48 9.14 -18.26
N TRP A 53 4.30 8.71 -17.77
CA TRP A 53 3.01 9.24 -18.22
C TRP A 53 2.44 10.23 -17.20
N GLY A 54 1.78 11.29 -17.67
CA GLY A 54 1.12 12.30 -16.84
C GLY A 54 2.04 13.21 -16.04
N ARG A 55 3.36 13.20 -16.32
CA ARG A 55 4.38 13.92 -15.56
C ARG A 55 4.06 15.41 -15.40
N GLY A 56 3.98 15.86 -14.15
CA GLY A 56 3.70 17.25 -13.80
C GLY A 56 2.21 17.62 -13.77
N GLU A 57 1.30 16.76 -14.28
CA GLU A 57 -0.16 17.01 -14.30
C GLU A 57 -0.92 16.24 -13.21
N ILE A 58 -0.30 15.20 -12.66
CA ILE A 58 -0.87 14.35 -11.63
C ILE A 58 0.01 14.36 -10.38
N ARG A 59 -0.54 13.92 -9.24
CA ARG A 59 0.23 13.75 -8.00
C ARG A 59 -0.31 12.58 -7.19
N GLY A 60 0.59 11.69 -6.79
CA GLY A 60 0.28 10.51 -5.98
C GLY A 60 -0.71 9.58 -6.68
N PRO A 61 -0.40 9.13 -7.93
CA PRO A 61 -1.15 8.07 -8.61
C PRO A 61 -0.86 6.75 -7.88
N GLU A 62 -1.65 6.46 -6.86
CA GLU A 62 -1.31 5.43 -5.87
C GLU A 62 -1.45 4.04 -6.48
N ASP A 63 -2.58 3.77 -7.13
CA ASP A 63 -2.84 2.53 -7.85
C ASP A 63 -3.24 2.80 -9.29
N VAL A 64 -3.19 1.76 -10.14
CA VAL A 64 -3.42 1.85 -11.58
C VAL A 64 -4.29 0.72 -12.10
N ALA A 65 -5.19 1.04 -13.02
CA ALA A 65 -5.94 0.07 -13.82
C ALA A 65 -5.78 0.38 -15.30
N VAL A 66 -5.92 -0.62 -16.17
CA VAL A 66 -5.76 -0.48 -17.62
C VAL A 66 -7.00 -1.01 -18.35
N ASP A 67 -7.45 -0.32 -19.39
CA ASP A 67 -8.51 -0.81 -20.27
C ASP A 67 -7.96 -1.53 -21.50
N ALA A 68 -8.85 -2.19 -22.24
CA ALA A 68 -8.50 -2.93 -23.45
C ALA A 68 -7.87 -2.06 -24.57
N ARG A 69 -7.85 -0.75 -24.44
CA ARG A 69 -7.16 0.19 -25.35
C ARG A 69 -5.79 0.63 -24.83
N GLY A 70 -5.37 0.10 -23.68
CA GLY A 70 -4.12 0.44 -23.04
C GLY A 70 -4.10 1.79 -22.32
N ARG A 71 -5.28 2.40 -22.06
CA ARG A 71 -5.39 3.65 -21.29
C ARG A 71 -5.35 3.33 -19.80
N VAL A 72 -4.61 4.13 -19.05
CA VAL A 72 -4.40 3.96 -17.62
C VAL A 72 -5.38 4.82 -16.83
N TYR A 73 -5.93 4.26 -15.77
CA TYR A 73 -6.77 4.94 -14.78
C TYR A 73 -6.06 4.94 -13.44
N THR A 74 -6.17 6.04 -12.69
CA THR A 74 -5.54 6.14 -11.37
C THR A 74 -6.27 7.11 -10.46
N GLY A 75 -6.21 6.83 -9.14
CA GLY A 75 -6.64 7.74 -8.08
C GLY A 75 -5.51 8.67 -7.65
N LEU A 76 -5.83 9.96 -7.41
CA LEU A 76 -4.85 10.98 -7.07
C LEU A 76 -4.98 11.45 -5.62
N ALA A 77 -3.90 12.05 -5.10
CA ALA A 77 -3.84 12.59 -3.74
C ALA A 77 -4.90 13.69 -3.44
N ASP A 78 -5.41 14.36 -4.47
CA ASP A 78 -6.43 15.40 -4.34
C ASP A 78 -7.88 14.90 -4.51
N GLY A 79 -8.08 13.57 -4.52
CA GLY A 79 -9.38 12.92 -4.63
C GLY A 79 -9.90 12.80 -6.08
N ARG A 80 -9.13 13.20 -7.08
CA ARG A 80 -9.48 12.95 -8.48
C ARG A 80 -9.24 11.49 -8.87
N ILE A 81 -10.09 11.01 -9.76
CA ILE A 81 -9.81 9.84 -10.61
C ILE A 81 -9.57 10.38 -12.02
N VAL A 82 -8.45 9.99 -12.58
CA VAL A 82 -8.04 10.43 -13.91
C VAL A 82 -7.80 9.25 -14.85
N ARG A 83 -7.91 9.50 -16.16
CA ARG A 83 -7.51 8.62 -17.22
C ARG A 83 -6.32 9.22 -17.97
N LEU A 84 -5.30 8.42 -18.19
CA LEU A 84 -4.14 8.76 -19.00
C LEU A 84 -4.19 8.00 -20.33
N ASP A 85 -3.92 8.73 -21.42
CA ASP A 85 -3.69 8.19 -22.75
C ASP A 85 -2.33 8.73 -23.22
N GLY A 86 -1.27 7.99 -22.89
CA GLY A 86 0.09 8.50 -22.96
C GLY A 86 0.30 9.73 -22.07
N LEU A 87 0.62 10.85 -22.68
CA LEU A 87 0.82 12.13 -21.98
C LEU A 87 -0.48 12.90 -21.72
N HIS A 88 -1.60 12.51 -22.34
CA HIS A 88 -2.87 13.20 -22.16
C HIS A 88 -3.57 12.76 -20.88
N VAL A 89 -3.91 13.71 -20.01
CA VAL A 89 -4.59 13.48 -18.74
C VAL A 89 -6.01 14.04 -18.77
N GLN A 90 -7.00 13.19 -18.47
CA GLN A 90 -8.41 13.57 -18.35
C GLN A 90 -8.94 13.26 -16.95
N THR A 91 -9.46 14.26 -16.25
CA THR A 91 -10.20 14.03 -15.01
C THR A 91 -11.58 13.44 -15.34
N LEU A 92 -11.91 12.32 -14.71
CA LEU A 92 -13.19 11.63 -14.87
C LEU A 92 -14.14 11.92 -13.73
N ALA A 93 -13.65 11.83 -12.48
CA ALA A 93 -14.47 11.98 -11.29
C ALA A 93 -13.69 12.61 -10.13
N ARG A 94 -14.40 13.00 -9.07
CA ARG A 94 -13.87 13.35 -7.76
C ARG A 94 -14.60 12.55 -6.71
N THR A 95 -13.88 11.75 -5.93
CA THR A 95 -14.48 10.92 -4.86
C THR A 95 -14.87 11.76 -3.65
N GLY A 96 -14.22 12.88 -3.43
CA GLY A 96 -14.34 13.67 -2.19
C GLY A 96 -13.60 13.02 -1.00
N GLY A 97 -12.78 12.02 -1.25
CA GLY A 97 -11.93 11.33 -0.29
C GLY A 97 -10.51 11.15 -0.80
N ARG A 98 -9.90 10.01 -0.51
CA ARG A 98 -8.59 9.59 -1.01
C ARG A 98 -8.76 8.25 -1.74
N PRO A 99 -8.96 8.23 -3.07
CA PRO A 99 -8.97 7.00 -3.85
C PRO A 99 -7.57 6.39 -3.85
N LEU A 100 -7.49 5.13 -3.51
CA LEU A 100 -6.30 4.28 -3.48
C LEU A 100 -6.47 3.16 -4.52
N GLY A 101 -6.64 1.91 -4.11
CA GLY A 101 -6.86 0.79 -5.02
C GLY A 101 -8.05 1.00 -5.95
N LEU A 102 -7.89 0.65 -7.24
CA LEU A 102 -8.96 0.76 -8.21
C LEU A 102 -8.83 -0.29 -9.33
N ILE A 103 -9.98 -0.80 -9.78
CA ILE A 103 -10.04 -1.76 -10.88
C ILE A 103 -11.22 -1.44 -11.82
N LEU A 104 -11.07 -1.72 -13.11
CA LEU A 104 -12.19 -1.67 -14.07
C LEU A 104 -13.10 -2.89 -13.90
N ALA A 105 -14.29 -2.70 -13.35
CA ALA A 105 -15.28 -3.76 -13.23
C ALA A 105 -15.98 -4.05 -14.56
N ASP A 106 -16.15 -3.04 -15.39
CA ASP A 106 -16.72 -3.11 -16.72
C ASP A 106 -16.24 -1.89 -17.56
N PRO A 107 -16.54 -1.82 -18.89
CA PRO A 107 -16.09 -0.69 -19.74
C PRO A 107 -16.59 0.69 -19.33
N ARG A 108 -17.46 0.82 -18.33
CA ARG A 108 -18.06 2.09 -17.88
C ARG A 108 -17.86 2.40 -16.41
N HIS A 109 -17.42 1.42 -15.61
CA HIS A 109 -17.32 1.60 -14.17
C HIS A 109 -15.99 1.08 -13.59
N LEU A 110 -15.48 1.86 -12.67
CA LEU A 110 -14.41 1.46 -11.76
C LEU A 110 -15.03 1.07 -10.41
N ILE A 111 -14.47 0.07 -9.75
CA ILE A 111 -14.60 -0.12 -8.30
C ILE A 111 -13.36 0.46 -7.67
N VAL A 112 -13.53 1.17 -6.56
CA VAL A 112 -12.47 1.99 -5.94
C VAL A 112 -12.52 1.80 -4.43
N CYS A 113 -11.40 1.49 -3.82
CA CYS A 113 -11.17 1.68 -2.40
C CYS A 113 -10.82 3.13 -2.12
N ASP A 114 -11.65 3.82 -1.38
CA ASP A 114 -11.37 5.18 -0.93
C ASP A 114 -11.12 5.18 0.58
N ALA A 115 -9.93 5.58 0.99
CA ALA A 115 -9.50 5.50 2.40
C ALA A 115 -10.44 6.21 3.39
N TRP A 116 -11.24 7.17 2.93
CA TRP A 116 -12.16 7.94 3.77
C TRP A 116 -13.63 7.57 3.57
N ARG A 117 -13.96 7.00 2.41
CA ARG A 117 -15.37 6.79 2.03
C ARG A 117 -15.78 5.32 1.93
N GLY A 118 -14.80 4.40 1.96
CA GLY A 118 -15.04 2.97 1.83
C GLY A 118 -14.98 2.48 0.37
N LEU A 119 -15.74 1.43 0.06
CA LEU A 119 -15.80 0.84 -1.27
C LEU A 119 -16.78 1.63 -2.15
N LEU A 120 -16.32 2.12 -3.29
CA LEU A 120 -17.09 2.96 -4.20
C LEU A 120 -17.25 2.30 -5.57
N ARG A 121 -18.34 2.64 -6.27
CA ARG A 121 -18.48 2.48 -7.72
C ARG A 121 -18.41 3.85 -8.36
N VAL A 122 -17.50 3.99 -9.34
CA VAL A 122 -17.28 5.24 -10.05
C VAL A 122 -17.54 5.06 -11.53
N GLY A 123 -18.53 5.74 -12.04
CA GLY A 123 -18.83 5.79 -13.48
C GLY A 123 -17.78 6.61 -14.23
N LEU A 124 -17.41 6.21 -15.43
CA LEU A 124 -16.57 7.02 -16.32
C LEU A 124 -17.27 8.31 -16.78
N ASP A 125 -18.56 8.46 -16.45
CA ASP A 125 -19.36 9.68 -16.60
C ASP A 125 -19.27 10.65 -15.41
N GLY A 126 -18.49 10.30 -14.38
CA GLY A 126 -18.25 11.08 -13.18
C GLY A 126 -19.14 10.79 -11.99
N ARG A 127 -20.10 9.88 -12.10
CA ARG A 127 -20.95 9.47 -10.98
C ARG A 127 -20.16 8.69 -9.94
N VAL A 128 -20.39 8.97 -8.65
CA VAL A 128 -19.76 8.27 -7.54
C VAL A 128 -20.85 7.75 -6.59
N GLU A 129 -20.84 6.45 -6.37
CA GLU A 129 -21.77 5.74 -5.48
C GLU A 129 -20.99 4.99 -4.39
N VAL A 130 -21.45 5.04 -3.15
CA VAL A 130 -20.89 4.25 -2.05
C VAL A 130 -21.56 2.88 -2.07
N LEU A 131 -20.76 1.82 -2.28
CA LEU A 131 -21.23 0.43 -2.24
C LEU A 131 -21.24 -0.10 -0.82
N SER A 132 -20.18 0.21 -0.05
CA SER A 132 -20.04 -0.25 1.33
C SER A 132 -19.11 0.68 2.13
N HIS A 133 -19.40 0.85 3.42
CA HIS A 133 -18.59 1.65 4.35
C HIS A 133 -18.45 0.98 5.73
N ALA A 134 -19.00 -0.23 5.90
CA ALA A 134 -18.90 -1.00 7.13
C ALA A 134 -19.14 -2.49 6.85
N ALA A 135 -18.65 -3.36 7.74
CA ALA A 135 -18.96 -4.78 7.78
C ALA A 135 -19.28 -5.19 9.22
N GLU A 136 -20.34 -6.00 9.41
CA GLU A 136 -20.82 -6.49 10.72
C GLU A 136 -20.90 -5.39 11.81
N GLY A 137 -21.36 -4.20 11.42
CA GLY A 137 -21.52 -3.05 12.32
C GLY A 137 -20.23 -2.29 12.65
N LEU A 138 -19.07 -2.72 12.14
CA LEU A 138 -17.78 -2.02 12.31
C LEU A 138 -17.48 -1.20 11.04
N PRO A 139 -17.43 0.14 11.12
CA PRO A 139 -17.04 0.98 10.00
C PRO A 139 -15.64 0.64 9.46
N PHE A 140 -15.40 0.92 8.19
CA PHE A 140 -14.06 0.88 7.65
C PHE A 140 -13.27 2.09 8.12
N GLY A 141 -12.01 1.87 8.47
CA GLY A 141 -11.14 2.95 8.89
C GLY A 141 -10.20 3.41 7.79
N PHE A 142 -9.81 2.47 6.90
CA PHE A 142 -8.85 2.74 5.85
C PHE A 142 -8.95 1.67 4.74
N THR A 143 -9.98 1.75 3.88
CA THR A 143 -10.05 0.85 2.72
C THR A 143 -8.90 1.18 1.77
N ASP A 144 -8.15 0.14 1.37
CA ASP A 144 -6.86 0.34 0.69
C ASP A 144 -6.86 -0.24 -0.74
N ASP A 145 -6.87 -1.55 -0.89
CA ASP A 145 -6.76 -2.21 -2.19
C ASP A 145 -7.86 -3.25 -2.42
N LEU A 146 -8.07 -3.67 -3.68
CA LEU A 146 -9.13 -4.59 -4.07
C LEU A 146 -8.80 -5.40 -5.32
N ASP A 147 -9.47 -6.55 -5.44
CA ASP A 147 -9.54 -7.32 -6.68
C ASP A 147 -10.94 -7.94 -6.86
N ILE A 148 -11.29 -8.26 -8.10
CA ILE A 148 -12.61 -8.80 -8.50
C ILE A 148 -12.45 -10.23 -9.00
N ALA A 149 -13.07 -11.19 -8.31
CA ALA A 149 -13.11 -12.57 -8.75
C ALA A 149 -14.04 -12.78 -9.95
N ALA A 150 -13.87 -13.89 -10.66
CA ALA A 150 -14.67 -14.24 -11.83
C ALA A 150 -16.19 -14.33 -11.57
N ASP A 151 -16.61 -14.55 -10.31
CA ASP A 151 -18.01 -14.58 -9.91
C ASP A 151 -18.61 -13.18 -9.63
N GLY A 152 -17.79 -12.14 -9.74
CA GLY A 152 -18.11 -10.73 -9.54
C GLY A 152 -18.00 -10.25 -8.10
N ARG A 153 -17.58 -11.09 -7.15
CA ARG A 153 -17.29 -10.66 -5.78
C ARG A 153 -16.06 -9.79 -5.75
N VAL A 154 -16.12 -8.74 -4.94
CA VAL A 154 -15.01 -7.82 -4.72
C VAL A 154 -14.35 -8.16 -3.39
N TYR A 155 -13.10 -8.58 -3.45
CA TYR A 155 -12.25 -8.78 -2.27
C TYR A 155 -11.45 -7.51 -2.05
N PHE A 156 -11.40 -7.02 -0.82
CA PHE A 156 -10.70 -5.77 -0.53
C PHE A 156 -10.18 -5.72 0.91
N SER A 157 -9.22 -4.87 1.13
CA SER A 157 -8.62 -4.63 2.43
C SER A 157 -9.21 -3.42 3.14
N ASP A 158 -9.20 -3.49 4.47
CA ASP A 158 -9.31 -2.35 5.37
C ASP A 158 -8.05 -2.38 6.22
N ALA A 159 -7.11 -1.50 5.90
CA ALA A 159 -5.74 -1.54 6.41
C ALA A 159 -5.70 -1.40 7.93
N SER A 160 -6.56 -0.54 8.47
CA SER A 160 -6.68 -0.33 9.91
C SER A 160 -8.09 0.15 10.28
N SER A 161 -8.74 -0.55 11.20
CA SER A 161 -10.01 -0.08 11.78
C SER A 161 -9.81 1.00 12.88
N ARG A 162 -8.57 1.34 13.21
CA ARG A 162 -8.20 2.31 14.26
C ARG A 162 -7.59 3.58 13.71
N TRP A 163 -6.59 3.45 12.84
CA TRP A 163 -5.81 4.57 12.31
C TRP A 163 -6.26 4.90 10.89
N HIS A 164 -6.68 6.14 10.70
CA HIS A 164 -7.15 6.64 9.41
C HIS A 164 -6.02 7.37 8.67
N GLN A 165 -6.18 7.61 7.39
CA GLN A 165 -5.38 8.57 6.67
C GLN A 165 -5.56 9.99 7.29
N PRO A 166 -4.50 10.76 7.60
CA PRO A 166 -3.09 10.55 7.25
C PRO A 166 -2.25 9.86 8.34
N ASP A 167 -2.87 9.31 9.40
CA ASP A 167 -2.15 8.85 10.60
C ASP A 167 -1.68 7.38 10.53
N TYR A 168 -1.56 6.79 9.33
CA TYR A 168 -1.16 5.40 9.12
C TYR A 168 0.19 5.03 9.78
N MET A 169 1.11 6.00 9.91
CA MET A 169 2.37 5.77 10.61
C MET A 169 2.17 5.44 12.09
N MET A 170 1.05 5.84 12.69
CA MET A 170 0.74 5.48 14.07
C MET A 170 0.35 4.00 14.19
N ASP A 171 -0.26 3.39 13.16
CA ASP A 171 -0.50 1.95 13.10
C ASP A 171 0.83 1.17 13.09
N LEU A 172 1.79 1.59 12.23
CA LEU A 172 3.14 1.04 12.25
C LEU A 172 3.75 1.13 13.65
N LEU A 173 3.69 2.28 14.29
CA LEU A 173 4.32 2.52 15.59
C LEU A 173 3.60 1.78 16.73
N GLU A 174 2.29 1.63 16.71
CA GLU A 174 1.54 0.85 17.67
C GLU A 174 1.74 -0.66 17.46
N GLY A 175 1.67 -1.12 16.18
CA GLY A 175 1.97 -2.49 15.78
C GLY A 175 0.96 -3.51 16.22
N HIS A 176 -0.28 -3.12 16.42
CA HIS A 176 -1.41 -4.02 16.69
C HIS A 176 -2.13 -4.40 15.38
N PRO A 177 -2.78 -5.58 15.33
CA PRO A 177 -3.40 -6.09 14.12
C PRO A 177 -4.84 -5.58 13.95
N TYR A 178 -5.00 -4.38 13.43
CA TYR A 178 -6.30 -3.74 13.20
C TYR A 178 -6.87 -3.96 11.79
N GLY A 179 -6.08 -4.55 10.89
CA GLY A 179 -6.45 -4.78 9.50
C GLY A 179 -7.41 -5.94 9.31
N ARG A 180 -8.17 -5.89 8.19
CA ARG A 180 -9.16 -6.88 7.78
C ARG A 180 -9.06 -7.17 6.28
N LEU A 181 -9.33 -8.43 5.89
CA LEU A 181 -9.69 -8.80 4.53
C LEU A 181 -11.22 -8.96 4.48
N LEU A 182 -11.85 -8.33 3.50
CA LEU A 182 -13.28 -8.22 3.33
C LEU A 182 -13.72 -8.75 1.97
N VAL A 183 -14.99 -9.16 1.85
CA VAL A 183 -15.64 -9.48 0.58
C VAL A 183 -16.97 -8.73 0.48
N TYR A 184 -17.18 -8.03 -0.63
CA TYR A 184 -18.46 -7.45 -1.02
C TYR A 184 -19.10 -8.31 -2.08
N ASP A 185 -20.36 -8.70 -1.87
CA ASP A 185 -21.17 -9.43 -2.85
C ASP A 185 -22.12 -8.45 -3.56
N PRO A 186 -21.88 -8.15 -4.85
CA PRO A 186 -22.72 -7.21 -5.60
C PRO A 186 -24.16 -7.71 -5.83
N LYS A 187 -24.44 -9.00 -5.65
CA LYS A 187 -25.79 -9.56 -5.79
C LYS A 187 -26.67 -9.27 -4.59
N THR A 188 -26.08 -9.20 -3.41
CA THR A 188 -26.79 -8.93 -2.13
C THR A 188 -26.58 -7.54 -1.61
N GLY A 189 -25.52 -6.83 -2.07
CA GLY A 189 -25.08 -5.55 -1.54
C GLY A 189 -24.44 -5.66 -0.14
N GLN A 190 -24.07 -6.86 0.31
CA GLN A 190 -23.54 -7.10 1.64
C GLN A 190 -22.01 -7.25 1.62
N THR A 191 -21.39 -6.79 2.70
CA THR A 191 -19.97 -6.96 2.96
C THR A 191 -19.74 -7.83 4.18
N HIS A 192 -18.84 -8.81 4.05
CA HIS A 192 -18.44 -9.72 5.12
C HIS A 192 -16.94 -9.68 5.35
N THR A 193 -16.54 -9.89 6.61
CA THR A 193 -15.13 -10.02 6.97
C THR A 193 -14.68 -11.48 6.84
N LEU A 194 -13.61 -11.70 6.05
CA LEU A 194 -13.00 -13.01 5.86
C LEU A 194 -11.86 -13.27 6.84
N LEU A 195 -10.98 -12.28 7.03
CA LEU A 195 -9.88 -12.33 8.00
C LEU A 195 -9.88 -11.06 8.85
N ARG A 196 -9.55 -11.24 10.11
CA ARG A 196 -9.28 -10.18 11.09
C ARG A 196 -7.87 -10.32 11.63
N GLY A 197 -7.39 -9.28 12.26
CA GLY A 197 -6.10 -9.35 12.95
C GLY A 197 -4.91 -9.32 12.00
N LEU A 198 -5.02 -8.55 10.90
CA LEU A 198 -3.94 -8.30 9.96
C LEU A 198 -3.16 -7.03 10.36
N TYR A 199 -1.86 -7.05 10.13
CA TYR A 199 -0.97 -5.93 10.48
C TYR A 199 -0.84 -4.97 9.30
N PHE A 200 -1.76 -4.04 9.19
CA PHE A 200 -1.95 -3.12 8.08
C PHE A 200 -2.23 -3.89 6.79
N ALA A 201 -3.46 -4.35 6.63
CA ALA A 201 -3.91 -5.09 5.46
C ALA A 201 -3.93 -4.16 4.24
N ASN A 202 -3.03 -4.41 3.28
CA ASN A 202 -2.84 -3.59 2.10
C ASN A 202 -3.23 -4.37 0.84
N GLY A 203 -2.35 -4.56 -0.12
CA GLY A 203 -2.58 -5.18 -1.41
C GLY A 203 -3.41 -6.47 -1.37
N VAL A 204 -4.35 -6.60 -2.30
CA VAL A 204 -5.25 -7.74 -2.44
C VAL A 204 -5.25 -8.24 -3.87
N ALA A 205 -5.02 -9.54 -4.07
CA ALA A 205 -5.12 -10.17 -5.39
C ALA A 205 -5.78 -11.54 -5.32
N VAL A 206 -6.69 -11.84 -6.23
CA VAL A 206 -7.29 -13.17 -6.44
C VAL A 206 -6.35 -14.00 -7.29
N THR A 207 -6.05 -15.22 -6.85
CA THR A 207 -5.21 -16.10 -7.67
C THR A 207 -5.89 -16.45 -9.02
N PRO A 208 -5.13 -16.61 -10.13
CA PRO A 208 -5.71 -16.82 -11.46
C PRO A 208 -6.64 -18.04 -11.55
N ASP A 209 -6.43 -19.05 -10.70
CA ASP A 209 -7.29 -20.22 -10.59
C ASP A 209 -8.56 -19.98 -9.75
N GLY A 210 -8.72 -18.79 -9.16
CA GLY A 210 -9.83 -18.41 -8.31
C GLY A 210 -9.92 -19.15 -6.98
N ARG A 211 -8.86 -19.87 -6.57
CA ARG A 211 -8.90 -20.72 -5.37
C ARG A 211 -8.52 -20.01 -4.09
N ALA A 212 -7.86 -18.88 -4.19
CA ALA A 212 -7.39 -18.12 -3.03
C ALA A 212 -7.39 -16.60 -3.29
N VAL A 213 -7.31 -15.85 -2.20
CA VAL A 213 -7.02 -14.42 -2.18
C VAL A 213 -5.72 -14.22 -1.42
N LEU A 214 -4.80 -13.50 -2.02
CA LEU A 214 -3.60 -12.99 -1.37
C LEU A 214 -3.92 -11.65 -0.71
N VAL A 215 -3.39 -11.42 0.48
CA VAL A 215 -3.49 -10.13 1.18
C VAL A 215 -2.17 -9.78 1.85
N VAL A 216 -1.71 -8.58 1.61
CA VAL A 216 -0.47 -8.04 2.19
C VAL A 216 -0.68 -7.68 3.66
N GLU A 217 0.31 -7.98 4.50
CA GLU A 217 0.48 -7.40 5.83
C GLU A 217 1.74 -6.52 5.83
N SER A 218 1.59 -5.24 5.46
CA SER A 218 2.70 -4.30 5.23
C SER A 218 3.66 -4.24 6.41
N PHE A 219 3.14 -4.16 7.63
CA PHE A 219 3.94 -4.01 8.86
C PHE A 219 4.40 -5.34 9.47
N ARG A 220 4.32 -6.42 8.67
CA ARG A 220 4.93 -7.73 8.96
C ARG A 220 5.79 -8.24 7.80
N TYR A 221 6.00 -7.42 6.76
CA TYR A 221 6.83 -7.78 5.59
C TYR A 221 6.44 -9.11 4.97
N ARG A 222 5.11 -9.37 4.84
CA ARG A 222 4.62 -10.66 4.37
C ARG A 222 3.32 -10.57 3.60
N ILE A 223 2.98 -11.65 2.90
CA ILE A 223 1.72 -11.87 2.20
C ILE A 223 1.06 -13.10 2.82
N ARG A 224 -0.22 -12.98 3.16
CA ARG A 224 -1.07 -14.09 3.56
C ARG A 224 -1.90 -14.57 2.38
N ARG A 225 -2.25 -15.85 2.39
CA ARG A 225 -3.18 -16.46 1.46
C ARG A 225 -4.41 -16.93 2.22
N TYR A 226 -5.58 -16.49 1.78
CA TYR A 226 -6.87 -16.95 2.26
C TYR A 226 -7.50 -17.87 1.22
N TRP A 227 -7.79 -19.10 1.59
CA TRP A 227 -8.34 -20.10 0.70
C TRP A 227 -9.84 -19.96 0.52
N LEU A 228 -10.30 -19.80 -0.72
CA LEU A 228 -11.70 -19.71 -1.10
C LEU A 228 -12.31 -21.09 -1.39
N GLN A 229 -11.47 -22.04 -1.82
CA GLN A 229 -11.90 -23.35 -2.28
C GLN A 229 -10.93 -24.45 -1.82
N GLY A 230 -11.41 -25.70 -1.92
CA GLY A 230 -10.62 -26.89 -1.58
C GLY A 230 -10.61 -27.22 -0.10
N PRO A 231 -9.73 -28.15 0.34
CA PRO A 231 -9.72 -28.64 1.72
C PRO A 231 -9.38 -27.57 2.77
N MET A 232 -8.73 -26.49 2.34
CA MET A 232 -8.34 -25.36 3.20
C MET A 232 -9.34 -24.20 3.17
N ALA A 233 -10.46 -24.33 2.46
CA ALA A 233 -11.46 -23.26 2.32
C ALA A 233 -11.84 -22.65 3.67
N GLY A 234 -11.82 -21.31 3.75
CA GLY A 234 -12.06 -20.55 4.98
C GLY A 234 -10.84 -20.45 5.93
N GLN A 235 -9.71 -21.05 5.58
CA GLN A 235 -8.46 -20.96 6.34
C GLN A 235 -7.44 -20.05 5.66
N SER A 236 -6.41 -19.65 6.39
CA SER A 236 -5.31 -18.85 5.85
C SER A 236 -3.96 -19.40 6.27
N ASP A 237 -2.97 -19.23 5.39
CA ASP A 237 -1.56 -19.52 5.63
C ASP A 237 -0.66 -18.34 5.20
N ILE A 238 0.64 -18.45 5.42
CA ILE A 238 1.62 -17.49 4.92
C ILE A 238 2.01 -17.90 3.51
N PHE A 239 1.81 -17.01 2.53
CA PHE A 239 2.22 -17.21 1.14
C PHE A 239 3.68 -16.82 0.92
N ALA A 240 4.06 -15.63 1.38
CA ALA A 240 5.44 -15.14 1.35
C ALA A 240 5.76 -14.41 2.65
N ASP A 241 6.97 -14.59 3.18
CA ASP A 241 7.40 -13.98 4.43
C ASP A 241 8.76 -13.30 4.28
N ASN A 242 9.08 -12.41 5.20
CA ASN A 242 10.39 -11.75 5.27
C ASN A 242 10.75 -10.99 3.99
N LEU A 243 9.80 -10.31 3.39
CA LEU A 243 10.01 -9.51 2.18
C LEU A 243 11.04 -8.41 2.41
N PRO A 244 11.78 -7.99 1.36
CA PRO A 244 12.93 -7.07 1.47
C PRO A 244 12.55 -5.60 1.62
N GLY A 245 11.28 -5.28 1.63
CA GLY A 245 10.71 -3.94 1.82
C GLY A 245 9.36 -4.01 2.54
N ILE A 246 8.76 -2.86 2.81
CA ILE A 246 7.36 -2.78 3.24
C ILE A 246 6.52 -3.11 2.01
N PRO A 247 5.78 -4.24 1.96
CA PRO A 247 4.92 -4.54 0.83
C PRO A 247 3.66 -3.67 0.86
N ASP A 248 3.23 -3.26 -0.32
CA ASP A 248 2.05 -2.44 -0.56
C ASP A 248 1.08 -3.17 -1.48
N ASN A 249 0.61 -2.61 -2.60
CA ASN A 249 -0.28 -3.32 -3.50
C ASN A 249 0.45 -4.46 -4.22
N ILE A 250 -0.32 -5.47 -4.57
CA ILE A 250 0.14 -6.66 -5.29
C ILE A 250 -0.78 -6.95 -6.48
N ASP A 251 -0.22 -7.57 -7.51
CA ASP A 251 -0.98 -8.10 -8.62
C ASP A 251 -0.43 -9.46 -9.04
N VAL A 252 -1.24 -10.29 -9.68
CA VAL A 252 -0.84 -11.64 -10.12
C VAL A 252 -1.02 -11.75 -11.63
N ASP A 253 0.07 -12.03 -12.34
CA ASP A 253 0.02 -12.21 -13.78
C ASP A 253 -0.60 -13.57 -14.19
N ALA A 254 -0.83 -13.74 -15.48
CA ALA A 254 -1.45 -14.98 -16.02
C ALA A 254 -0.58 -16.25 -15.82
N ALA A 255 0.72 -16.09 -15.57
CA ALA A 255 1.63 -17.20 -15.26
C ALA A 255 1.59 -17.57 -13.77
N GLY A 256 0.98 -16.72 -12.94
CA GLY A 256 0.89 -16.88 -11.50
C GLY A 256 2.04 -16.22 -10.73
N HIS A 257 2.88 -15.41 -11.39
CA HIS A 257 3.87 -14.61 -10.67
C HIS A 257 3.16 -13.49 -9.93
N VAL A 258 3.62 -13.23 -8.70
CA VAL A 258 3.09 -12.16 -7.86
C VAL A 258 4.04 -10.98 -7.89
N TRP A 259 3.55 -9.87 -8.42
CA TRP A 259 4.25 -8.59 -8.46
C TRP A 259 3.91 -7.81 -7.19
N VAL A 260 4.93 -7.31 -6.50
CA VAL A 260 4.79 -6.65 -5.20
C VAL A 260 5.43 -5.28 -5.25
N ALA A 261 4.66 -4.23 -5.02
CA ALA A 261 5.19 -2.89 -4.82
C ALA A 261 5.82 -2.77 -3.43
N LEU A 262 6.98 -2.12 -3.36
CA LEU A 262 7.74 -1.91 -2.13
C LEU A 262 8.08 -0.42 -1.97
N PRO A 263 7.21 0.41 -1.37
CA PRO A 263 7.43 1.85 -1.18
C PRO A 263 8.77 2.22 -0.57
N THR A 264 9.27 1.38 0.30
CA THR A 264 10.59 1.56 0.93
C THR A 264 11.23 0.20 1.24
N PRO A 265 12.55 0.04 1.03
CA PRO A 265 13.25 -1.15 1.46
C PRO A 265 13.25 -1.24 2.99
N ARG A 266 13.46 -2.44 3.50
CA ARG A 266 13.74 -2.63 4.93
C ARG A 266 15.03 -1.89 5.31
N ARG A 267 15.02 -1.32 6.50
CA ARG A 267 16.13 -0.56 7.07
C ARG A 267 16.42 -1.04 8.47
N PHE A 268 17.71 -1.18 8.77
CA PHE A 268 18.16 -1.64 10.08
C PHE A 268 17.63 -0.79 11.25
N ASP A 269 17.61 0.54 11.10
CA ASP A 269 17.10 1.46 12.13
C ASP A 269 15.60 1.29 12.38
N ILE A 270 14.81 1.02 11.33
CA ILE A 270 13.37 0.73 11.45
C ILE A 270 13.17 -0.64 12.10
N ASP A 271 13.88 -1.68 11.65
CA ASP A 271 13.78 -3.02 12.23
C ASP A 271 14.16 -3.02 13.73
N LEU A 272 15.19 -2.26 14.10
CA LEU A 272 15.58 -2.06 15.51
C LEU A 272 14.49 -1.32 16.31
N MET A 273 13.89 -0.29 15.74
CA MET A 273 12.76 0.41 16.36
C MET A 273 11.57 -0.54 16.54
N MET A 274 11.24 -1.34 15.53
CA MET A 274 10.12 -2.30 15.61
C MET A 274 10.33 -3.39 16.65
N ALA A 275 11.57 -3.76 16.93
CA ALA A 275 11.93 -4.71 17.98
C ALA A 275 11.80 -4.16 19.40
N SER A 276 11.65 -2.84 19.56
CA SER A 276 11.62 -2.17 20.87
C SER A 276 10.31 -1.43 21.10
N ARG A 277 9.48 -1.92 22.05
CA ARG A 277 8.29 -1.21 22.51
C ARG A 277 8.59 0.24 22.88
N TRP A 278 9.64 0.45 23.66
CA TRP A 278 10.01 1.78 24.14
C TRP A 278 10.38 2.72 22.98
N LEU A 279 11.19 2.28 22.01
CA LEU A 279 11.55 3.10 20.84
C LEU A 279 10.31 3.50 20.02
N ARG A 280 9.40 2.58 19.77
CA ARG A 280 8.14 2.84 19.05
C ARG A 280 7.30 3.89 19.75
N GLU A 281 7.10 3.74 21.08
CA GLU A 281 6.34 4.66 21.91
C GLU A 281 7.00 6.05 21.97
N ARG A 282 8.33 6.14 22.02
CA ARG A 282 9.05 7.44 21.99
C ARG A 282 9.00 8.09 20.61
N THR A 283 9.14 7.29 19.55
CA THR A 283 9.01 7.79 18.17
C THR A 283 7.61 8.35 17.90
N ALA A 284 6.57 7.78 18.47
CA ALA A 284 5.21 8.28 18.33
C ALA A 284 5.00 9.70 18.89
N LEU A 285 5.78 10.08 19.92
CA LEU A 285 5.74 11.42 20.52
C LEU A 285 6.48 12.47 19.70
N LEU A 286 7.31 12.07 18.75
CA LEU A 286 8.01 13.02 17.89
C LEU A 286 7.02 13.71 16.93
N PRO A 287 7.26 14.99 16.61
CA PRO A 287 6.58 15.62 15.48
C PRO A 287 6.78 14.82 14.19
N ALA A 288 5.81 14.84 13.30
CA ALA A 288 5.83 14.02 12.06
C ALA A 288 7.13 14.19 11.24
N TRP A 289 7.66 15.40 11.16
CA TRP A 289 8.89 15.72 10.41
C TRP A 289 10.20 15.18 11.04
N LEU A 290 10.16 14.73 12.31
CA LEU A 290 11.28 14.05 12.99
C LEU A 290 11.15 12.53 13.00
N ARG A 291 10.00 11.99 12.59
CA ARG A 291 9.83 10.54 12.49
C ARG A 291 10.61 10.00 11.30
N PRO A 292 11.09 8.74 11.38
CA PRO A 292 11.70 8.10 10.21
C PRO A 292 10.75 8.11 9.01
N GLY A 293 11.21 8.66 7.90
CA GLY A 293 10.47 8.64 6.63
C GLY A 293 10.92 7.49 5.71
N PRO A 294 10.22 7.26 4.59
CA PRO A 294 10.59 6.28 3.59
C PRO A 294 11.94 6.61 2.96
N ALA A 295 12.65 5.60 2.46
CA ALA A 295 13.85 5.80 1.67
C ALA A 295 13.48 6.33 0.28
N ARG A 296 14.33 7.19 -0.28
CA ARG A 296 14.16 7.70 -1.63
C ARG A 296 14.69 6.68 -2.64
N VAL A 297 13.87 5.68 -2.97
CA VAL A 297 14.21 4.58 -3.88
C VAL A 297 12.93 4.08 -4.55
N GLY A 298 13.01 3.60 -5.79
CA GLY A 298 11.97 2.79 -6.41
C GLY A 298 12.31 1.32 -6.23
N LEU A 299 11.34 0.50 -5.83
CA LEU A 299 11.57 -0.91 -5.58
C LEU A 299 10.31 -1.74 -5.88
N LEU A 300 10.49 -2.84 -6.62
CA LEU A 300 9.49 -3.87 -6.89
C LEU A 300 10.07 -5.24 -6.63
N ALA A 301 9.25 -6.18 -6.21
CA ALA A 301 9.60 -7.59 -6.13
C ALA A 301 8.71 -8.42 -7.06
N GLU A 302 9.31 -9.42 -7.70
CA GLU A 302 8.63 -10.48 -8.43
C GLU A 302 8.79 -11.78 -7.64
N LEU A 303 7.68 -12.45 -7.35
CA LEU A 303 7.64 -13.74 -6.66
C LEU A 303 7.08 -14.80 -7.62
N ASP A 304 7.50 -16.06 -7.43
CA ASP A 304 6.87 -17.18 -8.10
C ASP A 304 5.47 -17.52 -7.51
N ALA A 305 4.76 -18.44 -8.14
CA ALA A 305 3.45 -18.90 -7.68
C ALA A 305 3.47 -19.63 -6.31
N GLN A 306 4.64 -19.88 -5.75
CA GLN A 306 4.85 -20.45 -4.42
C GLN A 306 5.25 -19.40 -3.38
N GLY A 307 5.47 -18.13 -3.79
CA GLY A 307 5.85 -17.03 -2.92
C GLY A 307 7.35 -16.87 -2.72
N HIS A 308 8.19 -17.55 -3.53
CA HIS A 308 9.65 -17.34 -3.47
C HIS A 308 10.04 -16.14 -4.30
N LEU A 309 10.97 -15.33 -3.78
CA LEU A 309 11.51 -14.17 -4.47
C LEU A 309 12.32 -14.59 -5.70
N LEU A 310 11.91 -14.11 -6.87
CA LEU A 310 12.62 -14.29 -8.14
C LEU A 310 13.52 -13.11 -8.44
N HIS A 311 12.96 -11.91 -8.50
CA HIS A 311 13.66 -10.69 -8.91
C HIS A 311 13.32 -9.51 -8.02
N LEU A 312 14.27 -8.56 -7.92
CA LEU A 312 14.11 -7.25 -7.31
C LEU A 312 14.49 -6.18 -8.32
N HIS A 313 13.52 -5.39 -8.77
CA HIS A 313 13.70 -4.28 -9.69
C HIS A 313 13.87 -2.97 -8.92
N ARG A 314 14.83 -2.14 -9.33
CA ARG A 314 15.19 -0.96 -8.55
C ARG A 314 15.45 0.28 -9.42
N ASP A 315 15.04 1.45 -8.90
CA ASP A 315 15.64 2.75 -9.16
C ASP A 315 16.41 3.17 -7.90
N ALA A 316 17.72 2.97 -7.92
CA ALA A 316 18.57 3.15 -6.73
C ALA A 316 18.59 4.59 -6.21
N GLN A 317 18.37 5.58 -7.06
CA GLN A 317 18.35 7.00 -6.71
C GLN A 317 16.93 7.52 -6.43
N GLY A 318 15.90 6.82 -6.90
CA GLY A 318 14.51 7.25 -6.81
C GLY A 318 14.23 8.58 -7.53
N ASP A 319 15.01 8.88 -8.55
CA ASP A 319 14.83 10.11 -9.33
C ASP A 319 13.79 9.94 -10.43
N HIS A 320 13.67 8.74 -10.94
CA HIS A 320 12.73 8.37 -11.99
C HIS A 320 11.42 7.90 -11.37
N LEU A 321 11.47 6.84 -10.56
CA LEU A 321 10.36 6.30 -9.80
C LEU A 321 10.78 6.10 -8.34
N ARG A 322 9.93 6.48 -7.40
CA ARG A 322 10.13 6.25 -5.96
C ARG A 322 8.82 6.06 -5.25
N MET A 323 8.85 5.58 -4.04
CA MET A 323 7.68 5.32 -3.21
C MET A 323 6.61 4.59 -4.02
N ILE A 324 7.04 3.50 -4.68
CA ILE A 324 6.18 2.70 -5.56
C ILE A 324 5.18 1.96 -4.69
N THR A 325 3.88 2.18 -4.96
CA THR A 325 2.77 1.62 -4.19
C THR A 325 1.97 0.60 -4.97
N SER A 326 2.02 0.62 -6.31
CA SER A 326 1.36 -0.39 -7.13
C SER A 326 2.18 -0.81 -8.35
N VAL A 327 1.93 -2.00 -8.82
CA VAL A 327 2.51 -2.57 -10.04
C VAL A 327 1.51 -3.49 -10.70
N LEU A 328 1.05 -3.14 -11.90
CA LEU A 328 0.10 -3.92 -12.69
C LEU A 328 0.81 -4.52 -13.89
N PRO A 329 0.92 -5.86 -14.01
CA PRO A 329 1.38 -6.52 -15.22
C PRO A 329 0.31 -6.42 -16.31
N ASP A 330 0.66 -5.80 -17.44
CA ASP A 330 -0.22 -5.62 -18.60
C ASP A 330 0.49 -6.08 -19.87
N HIS A 331 0.25 -7.31 -20.30
CA HIS A 331 0.85 -7.96 -21.47
C HIS A 331 2.40 -8.01 -21.38
N ASP A 332 3.08 -7.12 -22.11
CA ASP A 332 4.54 -7.03 -22.21
C ASP A 332 5.12 -5.82 -21.45
N ARG A 333 4.38 -5.29 -20.48
CA ARG A 333 4.80 -4.12 -19.69
C ARG A 333 4.27 -4.17 -18.26
N LEU A 334 4.95 -3.45 -17.38
CA LEU A 334 4.45 -3.12 -16.04
C LEU A 334 3.97 -1.66 -16.03
N ILE A 335 2.80 -1.43 -15.45
CA ILE A 335 2.30 -0.09 -15.14
C ILE A 335 2.53 0.12 -13.64
N ILE A 336 3.17 1.24 -13.29
CA ILE A 336 3.72 1.44 -11.94
C ILE A 336 3.14 2.72 -11.34
N GLY A 337 2.43 2.57 -10.24
CA GLY A 337 1.90 3.67 -9.44
C GLY A 337 2.83 4.08 -8.29
N SER A 338 2.54 5.22 -7.67
CA SER A 338 3.36 5.78 -6.58
C SER A 338 2.59 6.77 -5.74
N LEU A 339 2.78 6.72 -4.44
CA LEU A 339 2.14 7.65 -3.51
C LEU A 339 2.68 9.09 -3.63
N GLU A 340 3.92 9.28 -4.07
CA GLU A 340 4.61 10.59 -4.07
C GLU A 340 4.91 11.15 -5.45
N ASN A 341 4.99 10.31 -6.49
CA ASN A 341 5.36 10.79 -7.81
C ASN A 341 4.26 11.65 -8.43
N ASP A 342 4.67 12.46 -9.41
CA ASP A 342 3.81 13.26 -10.29
C ASP A 342 3.56 12.57 -11.63
N ARG A 343 3.68 11.23 -11.67
CA ARG A 343 3.72 10.43 -12.89
C ARG A 343 3.41 8.97 -12.62
N VAL A 344 2.95 8.27 -13.65
CA VAL A 344 2.87 6.80 -13.72
C VAL A 344 4.07 6.31 -14.51
N GLY A 345 4.70 5.22 -14.06
CA GLY A 345 5.75 4.52 -14.79
C GLY A 345 5.17 3.46 -15.74
N VAL A 346 5.77 3.34 -16.93
CA VAL A 346 5.45 2.25 -17.88
C VAL A 346 6.76 1.58 -18.26
N LEU A 347 7.02 0.39 -17.73
CA LEU A 347 8.24 -0.37 -17.94
C LEU A 347 7.97 -1.53 -18.90
N PRO A 348 8.62 -1.61 -20.06
CA PRO A 348 8.54 -2.79 -20.91
C PRO A 348 9.15 -4.02 -20.21
N LEU A 349 8.44 -5.14 -20.23
CA LEU A 349 8.99 -6.43 -19.80
C LEU A 349 9.80 -7.04 -20.95
N PRO A 350 10.97 -7.63 -20.69
CA PRO A 350 11.69 -8.39 -21.71
C PRO A 350 10.82 -9.56 -22.18
N ARG A 351 10.69 -9.72 -23.49
CA ARG A 351 10.01 -10.90 -24.06
C ARG A 351 10.92 -12.11 -23.81
N HIS A 352 10.42 -13.06 -23.04
CA HIS A 352 11.08 -14.36 -22.83
C HIS A 352 10.82 -15.30 -23.98
#